data_17191845d3a3111d70f956e66a8152e8
#
_entry.id   17191845d3a3111d70f956e66a8152e8
#
_cell.length_a   1.000
_cell.length_b   1.000
_cell.length_c   1.000
_cell.angle_alpha   90.00
_cell.angle_beta   90.00
_cell.angle_gamma   90.00
#
_symmetry.space_group_name_H-M   'P 1'
#
loop_
_entity.id
_entity.type
_entity.pdbx_description
1 polymer ?
#
loop_
_entity_poly.entity_id
_entity_poly.type
_entity_poly.pdbx_seq_one_letter_code
_entity_poly.pdbx_strand_id
1 'polypeptide(L)'
;MRKQKTKELVNTEWVERIAVNRLESALLSTGLVVPTIPTGDKAPSWDGEISLYSSQTSFPKRKLVGRIPVQVKGTHVRMLQKKAVYQVEVADLRNFFRDGGAIFFVVQITTDEQYRIFYAPLLRFQLRRLLEQAGNQKTKQISLEEFPVEDKSRLVRILSDFLTNREKQQMLLPHVKSLKDLATSGMVVDHLGFSVPGFGLKKFDDILEELLQHQICIYAKPSGVEVNFAIDLIRPEAIITHQNIQVTVNGEVLYDQIDIIRKTGNIKSFQLGPGIIGTISKDKLNFQYNSCDTLHEQIRQLRLLTALMRGEPVKIGPLVLPYEDFKLTGHTQQEMEQKLSWLQTIARVLERLHVKKI
;
A
#
# COMPACT_ATOMS: atom_id res chain seq x y z
N MET A 1 16.65 31.45 -39.15
CA MET A 1 15.39 30.80 -39.58
C MET A 1 14.87 29.93 -38.43
N ARG A 2 13.86 30.35 -37.68
CA ARG A 2 13.18 29.54 -36.67
C ARG A 2 12.25 28.57 -37.40
N LYS A 3 12.54 27.27 -37.34
CA LYS A 3 11.62 26.21 -37.79
C LYS A 3 10.35 26.29 -36.89
N GLN A 4 9.23 26.75 -37.43
CA GLN A 4 7.92 26.55 -36.86
C GLN A 4 7.67 25.04 -36.82
N LYS A 5 7.64 24.47 -35.59
CA LYS A 5 7.15 23.12 -35.39
C LYS A 5 5.65 23.14 -35.65
N THR A 6 5.23 22.62 -36.79
CA THR A 6 3.85 22.31 -37.07
C THR A 6 3.38 21.35 -35.99
N LYS A 7 2.47 21.84 -35.09
CA LYS A 7 1.72 20.99 -34.19
C LYS A 7 0.76 20.21 -35.09
N GLU A 8 1.00 18.93 -35.30
CA GLU A 8 -0.04 18.06 -35.86
C GLU A 8 -1.28 18.20 -34.98
N LEU A 9 -2.36 18.72 -35.55
CA LEU A 9 -3.68 18.80 -34.93
C LEU A 9 -4.21 17.37 -34.85
N VAL A 10 -3.96 16.69 -33.75
CA VAL A 10 -4.57 15.41 -33.47
C VAL A 10 -6.06 15.65 -33.19
N ASN A 11 -6.92 14.97 -33.93
CA ASN A 11 -8.37 15.07 -33.75
C ASN A 11 -8.76 14.58 -32.33
N THR A 12 -9.22 15.49 -31.49
CA THR A 12 -9.57 15.21 -30.10
C THR A 12 -10.72 14.20 -29.98
N GLU A 13 -11.67 14.23 -30.91
CA GLU A 13 -12.78 13.27 -30.96
C GLU A 13 -12.28 11.85 -31.26
N TRP A 14 -11.32 11.71 -32.16
CA TRP A 14 -10.69 10.43 -32.44
C TRP A 14 -9.93 9.87 -31.23
N VAL A 15 -9.18 10.71 -30.50
CA VAL A 15 -8.47 10.32 -29.28
C VAL A 15 -9.45 9.86 -28.20
N GLU A 16 -10.56 10.58 -28.02
CA GLU A 16 -11.60 10.24 -27.05
C GLU A 16 -12.22 8.88 -27.38
N ARG A 17 -12.63 8.65 -28.63
CA ARG A 17 -13.24 7.39 -29.07
C ARG A 17 -12.30 6.20 -28.88
N ILE A 18 -11.01 6.34 -29.25
CA ILE A 18 -10.03 5.28 -29.02
C ILE A 18 -9.85 5.03 -27.52
N ALA A 19 -9.76 6.09 -26.70
CA ALA A 19 -9.59 5.95 -25.27
C ALA A 19 -10.74 5.13 -24.65
N VAL A 20 -11.98 5.46 -24.99
CA VAL A 20 -13.16 4.71 -24.52
C VAL A 20 -13.11 3.26 -24.99
N ASN A 21 -12.87 3.01 -26.29
CA ASN A 21 -12.81 1.66 -26.83
C ASN A 21 -11.73 0.79 -26.17
N ARG A 22 -10.54 1.35 -25.89
CA ARG A 22 -9.46 0.61 -25.23
C ARG A 22 -9.81 0.28 -23.78
N LEU A 23 -10.42 1.22 -23.06
CA LEU A 23 -10.89 0.97 -21.69
C LEU A 23 -12.00 -0.08 -21.67
N GLU A 24 -13.01 0.03 -22.53
CA GLU A 24 -14.12 -0.94 -22.62
C GLU A 24 -13.61 -2.33 -22.95
N SER A 25 -12.70 -2.48 -23.91
CA SER A 25 -12.08 -3.77 -24.25
C SER A 25 -11.37 -4.40 -23.06
N ALA A 26 -10.60 -3.62 -22.30
CA ALA A 26 -9.92 -4.10 -21.10
C ALA A 26 -10.93 -4.58 -20.04
N LEU A 27 -11.99 -3.80 -19.79
CA LEU A 27 -13.01 -4.12 -18.81
C LEU A 27 -13.82 -5.37 -19.20
N LEU A 28 -14.28 -5.46 -20.45
CA LEU A 28 -15.03 -6.59 -20.97
C LEU A 28 -14.23 -7.89 -20.96
N SER A 29 -12.90 -7.81 -21.12
CA SER A 29 -12.01 -8.98 -21.09
C SER A 29 -12.06 -9.78 -19.77
N THR A 30 -12.54 -9.17 -18.70
CA THR A 30 -12.70 -9.81 -17.38
C THR A 30 -13.84 -10.82 -17.33
N GLY A 31 -14.85 -10.66 -18.21
CA GLY A 31 -16.10 -11.43 -18.17
C GLY A 31 -17.01 -11.14 -16.96
N LEU A 32 -16.66 -10.17 -16.11
CA LEU A 32 -17.43 -9.77 -14.92
C LEU A 32 -17.88 -8.32 -14.95
N VAL A 33 -17.40 -7.55 -15.93
CA VAL A 33 -17.55 -6.10 -15.97
C VAL A 33 -18.22 -5.70 -17.28
N VAL A 34 -19.25 -4.87 -17.16
CA VAL A 34 -19.97 -4.32 -18.33
C VAL A 34 -19.88 -2.79 -18.26
N PRO A 35 -19.06 -2.17 -19.11
CA PRO A 35 -19.02 -0.71 -19.23
C PRO A 35 -20.21 -0.20 -20.07
N THR A 36 -20.68 0.99 -19.75
CA THR A 36 -21.65 1.77 -20.51
C THR A 36 -21.14 3.20 -20.59
N ILE A 37 -20.28 3.46 -21.57
CA ILE A 37 -19.55 4.74 -21.70
C ILE A 37 -19.84 5.30 -23.10
N PRO A 38 -20.92 6.10 -23.28
CA PRO A 38 -21.23 6.69 -24.58
C PRO A 38 -20.13 7.67 -25.00
N THR A 39 -19.81 7.64 -26.30
CA THR A 39 -18.89 8.61 -26.92
C THR A 39 -19.68 9.79 -27.49
N GLY A 40 -19.13 11.01 -27.34
CA GLY A 40 -19.76 12.23 -27.83
C GLY A 40 -20.92 12.74 -26.94
N ASP A 41 -21.14 12.13 -25.79
CA ASP A 41 -22.07 12.65 -24.79
C ASP A 41 -21.42 13.82 -24.03
N LYS A 42 -22.20 14.86 -23.84
CA LYS A 42 -21.79 16.07 -23.10
C LYS A 42 -22.37 16.11 -21.68
N ALA A 43 -22.63 14.94 -21.08
CA ALA A 43 -23.09 14.92 -19.70
C ALA A 43 -22.02 15.56 -18.79
N PRO A 44 -22.41 16.51 -17.92
CA PRO A 44 -21.45 17.19 -17.07
C PRO A 44 -20.79 16.20 -16.09
N SER A 45 -19.46 16.20 -16.04
CA SER A 45 -18.63 15.51 -15.04
C SER A 45 -18.55 13.99 -15.14
N TRP A 46 -19.44 13.29 -15.84
CA TRP A 46 -19.39 11.83 -16.03
C TRP A 46 -19.54 11.47 -17.50
N ASP A 47 -18.74 10.49 -17.95
CA ASP A 47 -18.84 9.96 -19.31
C ASP A 47 -19.67 8.65 -19.34
N GLY A 48 -19.96 8.06 -18.18
CA GLY A 48 -20.76 6.83 -18.10
C GLY A 48 -20.60 6.07 -16.79
N GLU A 49 -20.88 4.78 -16.84
CA GLU A 49 -20.79 3.89 -15.67
C GLU A 49 -20.20 2.52 -16.03
N ILE A 50 -19.67 1.86 -15.03
CA ILE A 50 -19.22 0.47 -15.08
C ILE A 50 -20.08 -0.36 -14.15
N SER A 51 -20.73 -1.42 -14.68
CA SER A 51 -21.47 -2.41 -13.90
C SER A 51 -20.57 -3.61 -13.58
N LEU A 52 -20.39 -3.93 -12.29
CA LEU A 52 -19.66 -5.10 -11.82
C LEU A 52 -20.62 -6.21 -11.43
N TYR A 53 -20.34 -7.43 -11.89
CA TYR A 53 -21.13 -8.64 -11.60
C TYR A 53 -20.32 -9.69 -10.85
N SER A 54 -20.99 -10.52 -10.06
CA SER A 54 -20.39 -11.62 -9.28
C SER A 54 -20.31 -12.96 -10.05
N SER A 55 -20.71 -13.00 -11.32
CA SER A 55 -20.74 -14.23 -12.14
C SER A 55 -20.46 -13.92 -13.60
N GLN A 56 -19.66 -14.76 -14.24
CA GLN A 56 -19.31 -14.68 -15.67
C GLN A 56 -20.34 -15.31 -16.61
N THR A 57 -21.19 -16.21 -16.12
CA THR A 57 -22.09 -17.03 -16.97
C THR A 57 -23.28 -16.27 -17.49
N SER A 58 -23.70 -15.22 -16.83
CA SER A 58 -24.79 -14.33 -17.25
C SER A 58 -24.77 -13.08 -16.38
N PHE A 59 -25.39 -11.99 -16.88
CA PHE A 59 -25.51 -10.72 -16.17
C PHE A 59 -26.94 -10.47 -15.63
N PRO A 60 -27.54 -11.41 -14.85
CA PRO A 60 -28.85 -11.18 -14.28
C PRO A 60 -28.81 -10.10 -13.21
N LYS A 61 -29.89 -9.35 -13.07
CA LYS A 61 -30.00 -8.25 -12.08
C LYS A 61 -29.58 -8.67 -10.67
N ARG A 62 -29.89 -9.91 -10.26
CA ARG A 62 -29.53 -10.47 -8.94
C ARG A 62 -28.03 -10.69 -8.70
N LYS A 63 -27.21 -10.65 -9.76
CA LYS A 63 -25.75 -10.82 -9.71
C LYS A 63 -24.99 -9.51 -9.83
N LEU A 64 -25.69 -8.40 -9.99
CA LEU A 64 -25.09 -7.07 -9.99
C LEU A 64 -24.53 -6.77 -8.59
N VAL A 65 -23.22 -6.54 -8.51
CA VAL A 65 -22.53 -6.12 -7.28
C VAL A 65 -22.72 -4.61 -7.07
N GLY A 66 -22.58 -3.83 -8.14
CA GLY A 66 -22.80 -2.39 -8.09
C GLY A 66 -22.44 -1.69 -9.38
N ARG A 67 -22.67 -0.36 -9.41
CA ARG A 67 -22.35 0.53 -10.52
C ARG A 67 -21.36 1.60 -10.08
N ILE A 68 -20.40 1.87 -10.92
CA ILE A 68 -19.29 2.78 -10.67
C ILE A 68 -19.36 3.90 -11.70
N PRO A 69 -19.61 5.15 -11.28
CA PRO A 69 -19.51 6.30 -12.18
C PRO A 69 -18.07 6.48 -12.65
N VAL A 70 -17.90 6.81 -13.93
CA VAL A 70 -16.58 6.99 -14.53
C VAL A 70 -16.46 8.28 -15.33
N GLN A 71 -15.25 8.83 -15.34
CA GLN A 71 -14.80 9.87 -16.25
C GLN A 71 -13.60 9.34 -17.02
N VAL A 72 -13.60 9.49 -18.34
CA VAL A 72 -12.54 9.00 -19.23
C VAL A 72 -11.93 10.16 -20.00
N LYS A 73 -10.62 10.28 -19.99
CA LYS A 73 -9.87 11.26 -20.77
C LYS A 73 -8.86 10.57 -21.67
N GLY A 74 -8.96 10.83 -22.97
CA GLY A 74 -7.94 10.46 -23.94
C GLY A 74 -6.83 11.51 -23.98
N THR A 75 -5.59 11.09 -24.05
CA THR A 75 -4.43 11.98 -24.20
C THR A 75 -3.47 11.43 -25.26
N HIS A 76 -3.25 12.19 -26.31
CA HIS A 76 -2.23 11.85 -27.31
C HIS A 76 -0.84 12.21 -26.77
N VAL A 77 0.08 11.23 -26.79
CA VAL A 77 1.47 11.37 -26.30
C VAL A 77 2.46 10.86 -27.34
N ARG A 78 3.66 11.42 -27.36
CA ARG A 78 4.73 10.92 -28.22
C ARG A 78 5.28 9.57 -27.75
N MET A 79 5.31 9.36 -26.45
CA MET A 79 5.81 8.15 -25.80
C MET A 79 5.02 7.90 -24.52
N LEU A 80 4.64 6.63 -24.29
CA LEU A 80 3.92 6.20 -23.10
C LEU A 80 4.77 6.44 -21.84
N GLN A 81 4.15 7.03 -20.84
CA GLN A 81 4.80 7.35 -19.57
C GLN A 81 4.54 6.24 -18.55
N LYS A 82 5.46 6.07 -17.59
CA LYS A 82 5.28 5.10 -16.48
C LYS A 82 4.41 5.63 -15.34
N LYS A 83 4.27 6.96 -15.23
CA LYS A 83 3.44 7.64 -14.22
C LYS A 83 2.65 8.73 -14.93
N ALA A 84 1.43 8.94 -14.49
CA ALA A 84 0.58 9.99 -15.04
C ALA A 84 0.04 10.89 -13.93
N VAL A 85 -0.13 12.15 -14.30
CA VAL A 85 -0.86 13.15 -13.53
C VAL A 85 -1.85 13.83 -14.47
N TYR A 86 -2.96 14.31 -13.93
CA TYR A 86 -3.96 15.02 -14.72
C TYR A 86 -4.51 16.22 -13.97
N GLN A 87 -4.82 17.29 -14.70
CA GLN A 87 -5.48 18.48 -14.15
C GLN A 87 -6.99 18.33 -14.27
N VAL A 88 -7.68 18.13 -13.15
CA VAL A 88 -9.13 18.00 -13.10
C VAL A 88 -9.75 19.32 -12.66
N GLU A 89 -10.87 19.70 -13.26
CA GLU A 89 -11.62 20.87 -12.83
C GLU A 89 -12.16 20.68 -11.42
N VAL A 90 -12.04 21.69 -10.58
CA VAL A 90 -12.54 21.63 -9.20
C VAL A 90 -14.07 21.48 -9.18
N ALA A 91 -14.76 21.95 -10.21
CA ALA A 91 -16.19 21.75 -10.39
C ALA A 91 -16.53 20.25 -10.51
N ASP A 92 -15.77 19.49 -11.31
CA ASP A 92 -15.95 18.04 -11.45
C ASP A 92 -15.67 17.33 -10.14
N LEU A 93 -14.58 17.69 -9.43
CA LEU A 93 -14.28 17.11 -8.12
C LEU A 93 -15.41 17.32 -7.11
N ARG A 94 -16.08 18.49 -7.14
CA ARG A 94 -17.26 18.78 -6.29
C ARG A 94 -18.45 17.90 -6.66
N ASN A 95 -18.68 17.68 -7.95
CA ASN A 95 -19.76 16.82 -8.43
C ASN A 95 -19.48 15.35 -8.02
N PHE A 96 -18.28 14.86 -8.23
CA PHE A 96 -17.88 13.52 -7.77
C PHE A 96 -18.04 13.37 -6.25
N PHE A 97 -17.68 14.39 -5.47
CA PHE A 97 -17.85 14.37 -4.01
C PHE A 97 -19.33 14.22 -3.60
N ARG A 98 -20.22 14.97 -4.25
CA ARG A 98 -21.68 14.93 -3.99
C ARG A 98 -22.27 13.56 -4.31
N ASP A 99 -21.84 12.96 -5.41
CA ASP A 99 -22.32 11.65 -5.89
C ASP A 99 -21.66 10.44 -5.19
N GLY A 100 -20.75 10.66 -4.27
CA GLY A 100 -20.10 9.60 -3.49
C GLY A 100 -18.82 9.06 -4.11
N GLY A 101 -18.35 9.63 -5.21
CA GLY A 101 -17.09 9.30 -5.86
C GLY A 101 -17.24 8.80 -7.30
N ALA A 102 -16.13 8.78 -8.02
CA ALA A 102 -16.02 8.26 -9.39
C ALA A 102 -14.62 7.65 -9.61
N ILE A 103 -14.47 6.76 -10.57
CA ILE A 103 -13.15 6.39 -11.05
C ILE A 103 -12.80 7.27 -12.25
N PHE A 104 -11.68 7.97 -12.14
CA PHE A 104 -11.16 8.82 -13.19
C PHE A 104 -10.11 8.06 -14.00
N PHE A 105 -10.33 7.90 -15.31
CA PHE A 105 -9.41 7.23 -16.21
C PHE A 105 -8.71 8.22 -17.14
N VAL A 106 -7.43 7.96 -17.41
CA VAL A 106 -6.67 8.63 -18.47
C VAL A 106 -6.03 7.57 -19.36
N VAL A 107 -6.33 7.61 -20.65
CA VAL A 107 -5.75 6.71 -21.63
C VAL A 107 -4.75 7.50 -22.45
N GLN A 108 -3.47 7.17 -22.30
CA GLN A 108 -2.41 7.68 -23.18
C GLN A 108 -2.36 6.86 -24.45
N ILE A 109 -2.31 7.55 -25.60
CA ILE A 109 -2.31 6.93 -26.92
C ILE A 109 -1.18 7.56 -27.74
N THR A 110 -0.35 6.74 -28.39
CA THR A 110 0.71 7.20 -29.28
C THR A 110 0.24 7.24 -30.73
N THR A 111 1.03 7.84 -31.62
CA THR A 111 0.70 7.93 -33.06
C THR A 111 0.59 6.53 -33.72
N ASP A 112 1.32 5.54 -33.23
CA ASP A 112 1.27 4.14 -33.65
C ASP A 112 0.23 3.31 -32.86
N GLU A 113 -0.73 3.97 -32.23
CA GLU A 113 -1.85 3.39 -31.51
C GLU A 113 -1.47 2.51 -30.30
N GLN A 114 -0.23 2.54 -29.84
CA GLN A 114 0.10 1.96 -28.55
C GLN A 114 -0.60 2.77 -27.46
N TYR A 115 -1.00 2.10 -26.39
CA TYR A 115 -1.75 2.77 -25.34
C TYR A 115 -1.35 2.29 -23.94
N ARG A 116 -1.65 3.12 -22.97
CA ARG A 116 -1.55 2.80 -21.53
C ARG A 116 -2.71 3.45 -20.79
N ILE A 117 -3.35 2.69 -19.92
CA ILE A 117 -4.49 3.17 -19.14
C ILE A 117 -4.01 3.49 -17.73
N PHE A 118 -4.40 4.64 -17.24
CA PHE A 118 -4.18 5.07 -15.85
C PHE A 118 -5.53 5.34 -15.19
N TYR A 119 -5.58 5.22 -13.86
CA TYR A 119 -6.80 5.45 -13.11
C TYR A 119 -6.53 6.13 -11.76
N ALA A 120 -7.55 6.77 -11.21
CA ALA A 120 -7.61 7.26 -9.85
C ALA A 120 -9.00 6.98 -9.25
N PRO A 121 -9.11 6.20 -8.17
CA PRO A 121 -10.36 5.96 -7.47
C PRO A 121 -10.66 7.16 -6.55
N LEU A 122 -11.42 8.12 -7.07
CA LEU A 122 -11.76 9.35 -6.36
C LEU A 122 -12.96 9.12 -5.42
N LEU A 123 -12.71 8.69 -4.20
CA LEU A 123 -13.70 8.49 -3.14
C LEU A 123 -13.89 9.76 -2.29
N ARG A 124 -14.99 9.85 -1.54
CA ARG A 124 -15.37 11.05 -0.75
C ARG A 124 -14.24 11.56 0.15
N PHE A 125 -13.54 10.68 0.85
CA PHE A 125 -12.47 11.10 1.75
C PHE A 125 -11.31 11.77 0.98
N GLN A 126 -10.88 11.15 -0.12
CA GLN A 126 -9.83 11.71 -0.99
C GLN A 126 -10.29 13.02 -1.67
N LEU A 127 -11.53 13.05 -2.16
CA LEU A 127 -12.12 14.24 -2.80
C LEU A 127 -12.18 15.42 -1.82
N ARG A 128 -12.57 15.19 -0.56
CA ARG A 128 -12.53 16.23 0.49
C ARG A 128 -11.14 16.84 0.61
N ARG A 129 -10.09 16.01 0.72
CA ARG A 129 -8.69 16.47 0.83
C ARG A 129 -8.27 17.27 -0.42
N LEU A 130 -8.62 16.79 -1.61
CA LEU A 130 -8.31 17.48 -2.86
C LEU A 130 -9.00 18.85 -2.95
N LEU A 131 -10.28 18.93 -2.58
CA LEU A 131 -11.07 20.16 -2.58
C LEU A 131 -10.54 21.19 -1.56
N GLU A 132 -10.17 20.75 -0.37
CA GLU A 132 -9.55 21.60 0.65
C GLU A 132 -8.19 22.15 0.18
N GLN A 133 -7.35 21.31 -0.42
CA GLN A 133 -6.07 21.72 -0.97
C GLN A 133 -6.19 22.62 -2.20
N ALA A 134 -7.28 22.50 -2.96
CA ALA A 134 -7.53 23.35 -4.13
C ALA A 134 -7.84 24.81 -3.75
N GLY A 135 -8.51 25.04 -2.60
CA GLY A 135 -8.90 26.38 -2.18
C GLY A 135 -9.68 27.10 -3.29
N ASN A 136 -9.11 28.20 -3.80
CA ASN A 136 -9.69 29.01 -4.88
C ASN A 136 -9.20 28.64 -6.28
N GLN A 137 -8.44 27.54 -6.44
CA GLN A 137 -7.97 27.10 -7.76
C GLN A 137 -9.14 26.61 -8.63
N LYS A 138 -9.05 26.82 -9.94
CA LYS A 138 -10.03 26.28 -10.91
C LYS A 138 -9.81 24.82 -11.21
N THR A 139 -8.55 24.37 -11.16
CA THR A 139 -8.15 23.00 -11.42
C THR A 139 -7.27 22.47 -10.30
N LYS A 140 -7.26 21.15 -10.12
CA LYS A 140 -6.39 20.45 -9.17
C LYS A 140 -5.72 19.28 -9.86
N GLN A 141 -4.41 19.16 -9.66
CA GLN A 141 -3.66 18.01 -10.14
C GLN A 141 -3.96 16.78 -9.28
N ILE A 142 -4.26 15.67 -9.94
CA ILE A 142 -4.38 14.35 -9.33
C ILE A 142 -3.28 13.42 -9.87
N SER A 143 -2.79 12.52 -9.02
CA SER A 143 -1.90 11.44 -9.42
C SER A 143 -2.72 10.23 -9.83
N LEU A 144 -2.29 9.54 -10.87
CA LEU A 144 -2.93 8.34 -11.39
C LEU A 144 -1.97 7.16 -11.29
N GLU A 145 -2.52 5.98 -11.04
CA GLU A 145 -1.82 4.70 -11.07
C GLU A 145 -2.07 3.99 -12.40
N GLU A 146 -1.15 3.13 -12.82
CA GLU A 146 -1.34 2.33 -14.03
C GLU A 146 -2.44 1.29 -13.80
N PHE A 147 -3.42 1.23 -14.71
CA PHE A 147 -4.52 0.29 -14.63
C PHE A 147 -4.05 -1.09 -15.13
N PRO A 148 -4.19 -2.17 -14.34
CA PRO A 148 -3.56 -3.45 -14.62
C PRO A 148 -4.35 -4.26 -15.66
N VAL A 149 -4.34 -3.84 -16.90
CA VAL A 149 -5.14 -4.44 -17.99
C VAL A 149 -4.81 -5.92 -18.24
N GLU A 150 -3.59 -6.36 -17.99
CA GLU A 150 -3.16 -7.75 -18.15
C GLU A 150 -3.54 -8.63 -16.96
N ASP A 151 -3.77 -8.06 -15.78
CA ASP A 151 -4.21 -8.79 -14.58
C ASP A 151 -5.69 -8.56 -14.31
N LYS A 152 -6.51 -9.40 -14.96
CA LYS A 152 -7.97 -9.34 -14.86
C LYS A 152 -8.49 -9.44 -13.42
N SER A 153 -7.84 -10.26 -12.59
CA SER A 153 -8.23 -10.44 -11.20
C SER A 153 -7.99 -9.17 -10.40
N ARG A 154 -6.85 -8.53 -10.59
CA ARG A 154 -6.51 -7.26 -9.94
C ARG A 154 -7.42 -6.12 -10.42
N LEU A 155 -7.73 -6.09 -11.72
CA LEU A 155 -8.66 -5.11 -12.27
C LEU A 155 -10.03 -5.21 -11.58
N VAL A 156 -10.59 -6.43 -11.45
CA VAL A 156 -11.87 -6.65 -10.77
C VAL A 156 -11.79 -6.30 -9.29
N ARG A 157 -10.66 -6.59 -8.61
CA ARG A 157 -10.44 -6.18 -7.21
C ARG A 157 -10.50 -4.67 -7.03
N ILE A 158 -9.84 -3.89 -7.91
CA ILE A 158 -9.88 -2.42 -7.88
C ILE A 158 -11.32 -1.91 -7.94
N LEU A 159 -12.14 -2.45 -8.84
CA LEU A 159 -13.54 -2.07 -8.98
C LEU A 159 -14.37 -2.46 -7.75
N SER A 160 -14.15 -3.67 -7.23
CA SER A 160 -14.84 -4.16 -6.02
C SER A 160 -14.47 -3.34 -4.79
N ASP A 161 -13.18 -2.97 -4.66
CA ASP A 161 -12.68 -2.14 -3.56
C ASP A 161 -13.30 -0.73 -3.61
N PHE A 162 -13.40 -0.16 -4.81
CA PHE A 162 -14.07 1.13 -4.99
C PHE A 162 -15.51 1.08 -4.47
N LEU A 163 -16.30 0.06 -4.85
CA LEU A 163 -17.70 -0.08 -4.40
C LEU A 163 -17.80 -0.22 -2.88
N THR A 164 -16.97 -1.10 -2.30
CA THR A 164 -16.95 -1.34 -0.85
C THR A 164 -16.60 -0.07 -0.07
N ASN A 165 -15.57 0.66 -0.53
CA ASN A 165 -15.16 1.88 0.15
C ASN A 165 -16.12 3.05 -0.12
N ARG A 166 -16.76 3.11 -1.30
CA ARG A 166 -17.82 4.10 -1.61
C ARG A 166 -18.98 3.97 -0.64
N GLU A 167 -19.41 2.75 -0.36
CA GLU A 167 -20.47 2.48 0.62
C GLU A 167 -20.07 2.90 2.04
N LYS A 168 -18.86 2.55 2.48
CA LYS A 168 -18.34 2.90 3.80
C LYS A 168 -18.06 4.38 4.01
N GLN A 169 -17.85 5.15 2.93
CA GLN A 169 -17.53 6.58 2.99
C GLN A 169 -18.75 7.49 2.78
N GLN A 170 -19.96 7.00 2.96
CA GLN A 170 -21.17 7.84 2.85
C GLN A 170 -21.16 8.97 3.88
N MET A 171 -20.62 8.73 5.07
CA MET A 171 -20.43 9.73 6.11
C MET A 171 -18.94 9.95 6.39
N LEU A 172 -18.56 11.21 6.65
CA LEU A 172 -17.21 11.61 7.02
C LEU A 172 -17.25 12.42 8.32
N LEU A 173 -16.25 12.25 9.18
CA LEU A 173 -16.09 13.10 10.36
C LEU A 173 -15.62 14.51 9.93
N PRO A 174 -16.30 15.58 10.35
CA PRO A 174 -16.00 16.93 9.87
C PRO A 174 -14.57 17.39 10.17
N HIS A 175 -14.07 17.08 11.36
CA HIS A 175 -12.80 17.61 11.89
C HIS A 175 -11.66 16.60 11.89
N VAL A 176 -11.88 15.32 11.54
CA VAL A 176 -10.85 14.30 11.49
C VAL A 176 -10.50 13.99 10.03
N LYS A 177 -9.25 14.27 9.65
CA LYS A 177 -8.75 14.16 8.27
C LYS A 177 -7.48 13.31 8.17
N SER A 178 -6.98 12.85 9.32
CA SER A 178 -5.78 12.01 9.43
C SER A 178 -5.78 11.23 10.76
N LEU A 179 -4.95 10.20 10.84
CA LEU A 179 -4.67 9.51 12.11
C LEU A 179 -4.12 10.48 13.18
N LYS A 180 -3.36 11.49 12.77
CA LYS A 180 -2.85 12.51 13.67
C LYS A 180 -3.97 13.36 14.25
N ASP A 181 -4.93 13.80 13.42
CA ASP A 181 -6.09 14.56 13.89
C ASP A 181 -6.93 13.72 14.87
N LEU A 182 -7.11 12.43 14.58
CA LEU A 182 -7.79 11.51 15.48
C LEU A 182 -7.08 11.45 16.84
N ALA A 183 -5.76 11.26 16.86
CA ALA A 183 -4.98 11.18 18.09
C ALA A 183 -5.06 12.46 18.94
N THR A 184 -5.22 13.63 18.32
CA THR A 184 -5.30 14.93 19.01
C THR A 184 -6.73 15.39 19.31
N SER A 185 -7.75 14.73 18.72
CA SER A 185 -9.16 15.12 18.87
C SER A 185 -9.77 14.83 20.23
N GLY A 186 -9.12 13.99 21.05
CA GLY A 186 -9.71 13.45 22.29
C GLY A 186 -10.84 12.46 22.06
N MET A 187 -11.11 12.07 20.81
CA MET A 187 -12.16 11.09 20.46
C MET A 187 -11.74 9.70 20.91
N VAL A 188 -12.60 9.05 21.68
CA VAL A 188 -12.45 7.64 22.04
C VAL A 188 -13.00 6.79 20.90
N VAL A 189 -12.21 5.85 20.42
CA VAL A 189 -12.59 4.91 19.36
C VAL A 189 -12.56 3.47 19.88
N ASP A 190 -13.56 2.66 19.51
CA ASP A 190 -13.63 1.26 19.90
C ASP A 190 -12.59 0.44 19.13
N HIS A 191 -12.41 0.74 17.84
CA HIS A 191 -11.38 0.11 17.02
C HIS A 191 -11.02 0.94 15.78
N LEU A 192 -9.85 0.66 15.24
CA LEU A 192 -9.41 1.05 13.91
C LEU A 192 -9.45 -0.14 12.99
N GLY A 193 -9.83 0.08 11.74
CA GLY A 193 -9.89 -0.98 10.73
C GLY A 193 -9.58 -0.46 9.34
N PHE A 194 -9.42 -1.38 8.42
CA PHE A 194 -9.30 -1.10 6.99
C PHE A 194 -10.02 -2.20 6.19
N SER A 195 -10.26 -1.93 4.92
CA SER A 195 -10.85 -2.91 4.01
C SER A 195 -9.81 -3.36 3.00
N VAL A 196 -9.76 -4.66 2.79
CA VAL A 196 -9.02 -5.25 1.67
C VAL A 196 -10.04 -5.97 0.78
N PRO A 197 -10.04 -5.71 -0.53
CA PRO A 197 -10.92 -6.44 -1.42
C PRO A 197 -10.52 -7.90 -1.45
N GLY A 198 -11.39 -8.77 -0.94
CA GLY A 198 -11.15 -10.23 -0.87
C GLY A 198 -11.35 -10.97 -2.19
N PHE A 199 -11.69 -10.28 -3.28
CA PHE A 199 -12.06 -10.88 -4.54
C PHE A 199 -10.88 -11.62 -5.20
N GLY A 200 -10.97 -12.95 -5.27
CA GLY A 200 -9.94 -13.79 -5.89
C GLY A 200 -8.68 -14.04 -5.04
N LEU A 201 -8.55 -13.43 -3.85
CA LEU A 201 -7.45 -13.69 -2.93
C LEU A 201 -7.73 -14.95 -2.11
N LYS A 202 -6.86 -15.95 -2.21
CA LYS A 202 -7.03 -17.25 -1.53
C LYS A 202 -6.11 -17.44 -0.34
N LYS A 203 -4.99 -16.73 -0.31
CA LYS A 203 -3.95 -16.87 0.73
C LYS A 203 -3.77 -15.55 1.46
N PHE A 204 -3.44 -15.64 2.74
CA PHE A 204 -3.13 -14.47 3.56
C PHE A 204 -1.93 -13.67 3.00
N ASP A 205 -0.93 -14.36 2.45
CA ASP A 205 0.23 -13.72 1.82
C ASP A 205 -0.15 -12.85 0.62
N ASP A 206 -1.14 -13.28 -0.18
CA ASP A 206 -1.64 -12.49 -1.32
C ASP A 206 -2.31 -11.20 -0.83
N ILE A 207 -3.01 -11.25 0.31
CA ILE A 207 -3.63 -10.08 0.95
C ILE A 207 -2.55 -9.09 1.42
N LEU A 208 -1.49 -9.58 2.05
CA LEU A 208 -0.39 -8.74 2.52
C LEU A 208 0.35 -8.06 1.36
N GLU A 209 0.53 -8.78 0.26
CA GLU A 209 1.17 -8.24 -0.94
C GLU A 209 0.30 -7.15 -1.58
N GLU A 210 -1.01 -7.37 -1.67
CA GLU A 210 -1.97 -6.38 -2.19
C GLU A 210 -1.99 -5.11 -1.33
N LEU A 211 -1.93 -5.23 0.00
CA LEU A 211 -1.86 -4.08 0.92
C LEU A 211 -0.63 -3.20 0.66
N LEU A 212 0.51 -3.78 0.29
CA LEU A 212 1.74 -3.02 0.01
C LEU A 212 1.68 -2.28 -1.34
N GLN A 213 0.80 -2.70 -2.25
CA GLN A 213 0.73 -2.14 -3.60
C GLN A 213 -0.23 -0.96 -3.72
N HIS A 214 -1.18 -0.80 -2.78
CA HIS A 214 -2.26 0.19 -2.87
C HIS A 214 -2.34 1.13 -1.68
N GLN A 215 -3.02 2.26 -1.90
CA GLN A 215 -3.51 3.08 -0.81
C GLN A 215 -4.68 2.37 -0.12
N ILE A 216 -4.63 2.27 1.19
CA ILE A 216 -5.72 1.73 2.00
C ILE A 216 -6.41 2.86 2.78
N CYS A 217 -7.74 2.78 2.86
CA CYS A 217 -8.52 3.69 3.67
C CYS A 217 -8.61 3.13 5.10
N ILE A 218 -8.19 3.94 6.06
CA ILE A 218 -8.32 3.64 7.47
C ILE A 218 -9.67 4.16 7.97
N TYR A 219 -10.36 3.32 8.70
CA TYR A 219 -11.66 3.60 9.31
C TYR A 219 -11.54 3.57 10.82
N ALA A 220 -12.24 4.46 11.50
CA ALA A 220 -12.43 4.43 12.95
C ALA A 220 -13.90 4.25 13.28
N LYS A 221 -14.20 3.46 14.30
CA LYS A 221 -15.51 3.39 14.95
C LYS A 221 -15.45 4.16 16.26
N PRO A 222 -16.03 5.37 16.35
CA PRO A 222 -16.10 6.11 17.60
C PRO A 222 -16.93 5.37 18.62
N SER A 223 -16.58 5.49 19.90
CA SER A 223 -17.29 4.84 20.99
C SER A 223 -18.73 5.34 21.09
N GLY A 224 -19.65 4.42 21.22
CA GLY A 224 -21.09 4.72 21.26
C GLY A 224 -21.74 5.02 19.89
N VAL A 225 -21.01 4.84 18.78
CA VAL A 225 -21.53 5.02 17.42
C VAL A 225 -21.38 3.73 16.61
N GLU A 226 -22.47 3.27 15.98
CA GLU A 226 -22.47 2.01 15.21
C GLU A 226 -21.92 2.13 13.78
N VAL A 227 -21.36 3.28 13.41
CA VAL A 227 -20.86 3.58 12.06
C VAL A 227 -19.35 3.77 12.06
N ASN A 228 -18.69 3.21 11.04
CA ASN A 228 -17.28 3.45 10.76
C ASN A 228 -17.12 4.70 9.89
N PHE A 229 -16.16 5.54 10.23
CA PHE A 229 -15.83 6.76 9.47
C PHE A 229 -14.44 6.63 8.85
N ALA A 230 -14.31 7.03 7.59
CA ALA A 230 -13.00 7.16 6.96
C ALA A 230 -12.23 8.31 7.60
N ILE A 231 -11.01 8.02 8.06
CA ILE A 231 -10.17 8.98 8.80
C ILE A 231 -8.82 9.24 8.14
N ASP A 232 -8.29 8.30 7.36
CA ASP A 232 -7.03 8.51 6.64
C ASP A 232 -6.92 7.63 5.41
N LEU A 233 -6.00 8.00 4.51
CA LEU A 233 -5.53 7.22 3.37
C LEU A 233 -4.03 7.04 3.52
N ILE A 234 -3.59 5.81 3.74
CA ILE A 234 -2.19 5.47 3.89
C ILE A 234 -1.73 4.51 2.79
N ARG A 235 -0.47 4.63 2.39
CA ARG A 235 0.20 3.59 1.60
C ARG A 235 1.19 2.91 2.52
N PRO A 236 0.99 1.64 2.89
CA PRO A 236 1.93 0.93 3.74
C PRO A 236 3.30 0.83 3.05
N GLU A 237 4.36 1.20 3.73
CA GLU A 237 5.73 1.02 3.25
C GLU A 237 6.26 -0.37 3.60
N ALA A 238 5.76 -0.92 4.70
CA ALA A 238 6.07 -2.24 5.17
C ALA A 238 4.89 -2.83 5.96
N ILE A 239 4.81 -4.15 6.01
CA ILE A 239 3.91 -4.89 6.88
C ILE A 239 4.78 -5.70 7.83
N ILE A 240 4.53 -5.52 9.13
CA ILE A 240 5.23 -6.25 10.19
C ILE A 240 4.25 -7.28 10.76
N THR A 241 4.65 -8.54 10.74
CA THR A 241 3.88 -9.65 11.35
C THR A 241 4.70 -10.30 12.44
N HIS A 242 4.16 -10.35 13.65
CA HIS A 242 4.79 -11.04 14.78
C HIS A 242 4.58 -12.55 14.65
N GLN A 243 5.65 -13.33 14.77
CA GLN A 243 5.59 -14.77 14.71
C GLN A 243 6.27 -15.39 15.94
N ASN A 244 5.60 -16.35 16.57
CA ASN A 244 6.13 -17.11 17.70
C ASN A 244 7.16 -18.16 17.20
N ILE A 245 8.31 -17.67 16.78
CA ILE A 245 9.44 -18.49 16.30
C ILE A 245 10.60 -18.20 17.25
N GLN A 246 11.08 -19.26 17.91
CA GLN A 246 12.20 -19.13 18.84
C GLN A 246 13.53 -18.99 18.10
N VAL A 247 14.36 -18.09 18.64
CA VAL A 247 15.76 -17.96 18.24
C VAL A 247 16.64 -18.50 19.37
N THR A 248 17.42 -19.52 19.05
CA THR A 248 18.28 -20.19 20.03
C THR A 248 19.75 -20.11 19.65
N VAL A 249 20.60 -19.99 20.67
CA VAL A 249 22.06 -20.08 20.57
C VAL A 249 22.50 -21.22 21.49
N ASN A 250 23.19 -22.21 20.95
CA ASN A 250 23.62 -23.42 21.71
C ASN A 250 22.48 -24.09 22.49
N GLY A 251 21.25 -24.04 21.97
CA GLY A 251 20.05 -24.61 22.60
C GLY A 251 19.37 -23.69 23.63
N GLU A 252 19.97 -22.58 24.01
CA GLU A 252 19.34 -21.58 24.90
C GLU A 252 18.50 -20.59 24.08
N VAL A 253 17.26 -20.33 24.52
CA VAL A 253 16.35 -19.40 23.86
C VAL A 253 16.77 -17.97 24.16
N LEU A 254 17.08 -17.20 23.12
CA LEU A 254 17.36 -15.76 23.22
C LEU A 254 16.13 -14.91 22.93
N TYR A 255 15.32 -15.33 21.95
CA TYR A 255 14.08 -14.65 21.58
C TYR A 255 12.97 -15.68 21.38
N ASP A 256 11.76 -15.36 21.90
CA ASP A 256 10.59 -16.24 21.77
C ASP A 256 9.78 -15.94 20.51
N GLN A 257 10.01 -14.78 19.91
CA GLN A 257 9.31 -14.33 18.71
C GLN A 257 10.24 -13.55 17.78
N ILE A 258 9.87 -13.52 16.51
CA ILE A 258 10.50 -12.70 15.48
C ILE A 258 9.45 -11.84 14.78
N ASP A 259 9.88 -10.70 14.26
CA ASP A 259 9.06 -9.86 13.41
C ASP A 259 9.45 -10.09 11.96
N ILE A 260 8.51 -10.55 11.14
CA ILE A 260 8.70 -10.65 9.68
C ILE A 260 8.28 -9.32 9.07
N ILE A 261 9.21 -8.66 8.40
CA ILE A 261 9.01 -7.40 7.72
C ILE A 261 8.93 -7.66 6.22
N ARG A 262 7.78 -7.33 5.63
CA ARG A 262 7.56 -7.40 4.17
C ARG A 262 7.53 -5.98 3.62
N LYS A 263 8.28 -5.75 2.55
CA LYS A 263 8.32 -4.47 1.81
C LYS A 263 7.95 -4.70 0.36
N THR A 264 7.55 -3.63 -0.33
CA THR A 264 7.32 -3.66 -1.77
C THR A 264 8.56 -4.20 -2.50
N GLY A 265 8.37 -5.06 -3.50
CA GLY A 265 9.49 -5.65 -4.28
C GLY A 265 10.06 -6.95 -3.72
N ASN A 266 9.29 -7.72 -2.95
CA ASN A 266 9.66 -9.04 -2.41
C ASN A 266 10.88 -9.04 -1.47
N ILE A 267 11.19 -7.92 -0.84
CA ILE A 267 12.21 -7.87 0.20
C ILE A 267 11.63 -8.49 1.46
N LYS A 268 12.15 -9.67 1.83
CA LYS A 268 11.83 -10.32 3.09
C LYS A 268 12.91 -9.99 4.09
N SER A 269 12.54 -9.34 5.18
CA SER A 269 13.42 -9.06 6.30
C SER A 269 12.77 -9.62 7.57
N PHE A 270 13.58 -9.94 8.54
CA PHE A 270 13.10 -10.29 9.88
C PHE A 270 13.85 -9.43 10.91
N GLN A 271 13.19 -9.15 12.01
CA GLN A 271 13.75 -8.39 13.11
C GLN A 271 13.78 -9.25 14.37
N LEU A 272 14.93 -9.24 15.04
CA LEU A 272 15.19 -9.92 16.31
C LEU A 272 15.38 -8.85 17.38
N GLY A 273 14.39 -8.73 18.25
CA GLY A 273 14.36 -7.61 19.18
C GLY A 273 14.41 -6.25 18.46
N PRO A 274 14.69 -5.15 19.18
CA PRO A 274 14.63 -3.80 18.63
C PRO A 274 15.81 -3.43 17.71
N GLY A 275 16.91 -4.19 17.67
CA GLY A 275 18.12 -3.71 17.02
C GLY A 275 18.80 -4.63 16.01
N ILE A 276 18.33 -5.85 15.78
CA ILE A 276 18.90 -6.74 14.77
C ILE A 276 17.91 -6.94 13.65
N ILE A 277 18.28 -6.59 12.42
CA ILE A 277 17.49 -6.79 11.22
C ILE A 277 18.26 -7.72 10.28
N GLY A 278 17.67 -8.88 9.99
CA GLY A 278 18.13 -9.78 8.94
C GLY A 278 17.38 -9.52 7.64
N THR A 279 18.07 -9.43 6.52
CA THR A 279 17.48 -9.27 5.18
C THR A 279 17.93 -10.42 4.29
N ILE A 280 16.95 -11.12 3.73
CA ILE A 280 17.18 -12.25 2.81
C ILE A 280 17.07 -11.72 1.38
N SER A 281 18.15 -11.82 0.61
CA SER A 281 18.19 -11.47 -0.81
C SER A 281 18.82 -12.60 -1.62
N LYS A 282 18.04 -13.22 -2.49
CA LYS A 282 18.43 -14.41 -3.26
C LYS A 282 19.05 -15.47 -2.31
N ASP A 283 20.37 -15.65 -2.36
CA ASP A 283 21.09 -16.66 -1.55
C ASP A 283 21.95 -16.05 -0.44
N LYS A 284 21.71 -14.75 -0.12
CA LYS A 284 22.49 -14.03 0.90
C LYS A 284 21.60 -13.55 2.03
N LEU A 285 22.08 -13.77 3.25
CA LEU A 285 21.51 -13.24 4.47
C LEU A 285 22.42 -12.11 4.99
N ASN A 286 21.90 -10.90 5.03
CA ASN A 286 22.61 -9.74 5.54
C ASN A 286 22.03 -9.33 6.89
N PHE A 287 22.88 -9.04 7.86
CA PHE A 287 22.48 -8.52 9.16
C PHE A 287 22.86 -7.06 9.30
N GLN A 288 21.93 -6.28 9.83
CA GLN A 288 22.15 -4.92 10.29
C GLN A 288 21.97 -4.90 11.79
N TYR A 289 22.93 -4.28 12.51
CA TYR A 289 22.92 -4.15 13.94
C TYR A 289 22.84 -2.68 14.35
N ASN A 290 21.87 -2.38 15.23
CA ASN A 290 21.71 -1.10 15.90
C ASN A 290 21.69 -1.37 17.41
N SER A 291 22.49 -0.63 18.18
CA SER A 291 22.51 -0.76 19.64
C SER A 291 21.16 -0.33 20.23
N CYS A 292 20.69 -1.05 21.22
CA CYS A 292 19.45 -0.76 21.94
C CYS A 292 19.70 0.01 23.23
N ASP A 293 18.64 0.58 23.80
CA ASP A 293 18.73 1.42 25.00
C ASP A 293 18.76 0.62 26.30
N THR A 294 18.29 -0.64 26.30
CA THR A 294 18.23 -1.47 27.51
C THR A 294 19.41 -2.44 27.62
N LEU A 295 19.97 -2.57 28.81
CA LEU A 295 21.10 -3.44 29.10
C LEU A 295 20.82 -4.91 28.73
N HIS A 296 19.66 -5.43 29.10
CA HIS A 296 19.28 -6.81 28.81
C HIS A 296 19.21 -7.09 27.31
N GLU A 297 18.64 -6.17 26.55
CA GLU A 297 18.54 -6.34 25.11
C GLU A 297 19.90 -6.21 24.42
N GLN A 298 20.77 -5.30 24.87
CA GLN A 298 22.14 -5.23 24.37
C GLN A 298 22.90 -6.55 24.61
N ILE A 299 22.74 -7.16 25.78
CA ILE A 299 23.35 -8.45 26.11
C ILE A 299 22.81 -9.55 25.17
N ARG A 300 21.49 -9.62 24.95
CA ARG A 300 20.89 -10.60 24.01
C ARG A 300 21.45 -10.46 22.60
N GLN A 301 21.48 -9.21 22.10
CA GLN A 301 22.00 -8.91 20.77
C GLN A 301 23.46 -9.31 20.62
N LEU A 302 24.30 -8.93 21.57
CA LEU A 302 25.72 -9.28 21.54
C LEU A 302 25.95 -10.79 21.67
N ARG A 303 25.16 -11.51 22.47
CA ARG A 303 25.21 -12.98 22.54
C ARG A 303 24.93 -13.62 21.20
N LEU A 304 23.89 -13.16 20.47
CA LEU A 304 23.59 -13.64 19.16
C LEU A 304 24.70 -13.37 18.14
N LEU A 305 25.18 -12.10 18.10
CA LEU A 305 26.21 -11.70 17.15
C LEU A 305 27.55 -12.38 17.40
N THR A 306 27.97 -12.48 18.66
CA THR A 306 29.22 -13.18 19.01
C THR A 306 29.15 -14.68 18.73
N ALA A 307 27.99 -15.30 18.94
CA ALA A 307 27.78 -16.71 18.57
C ALA A 307 27.91 -16.92 17.06
N LEU A 308 27.29 -16.08 16.24
CA LEU A 308 27.44 -16.13 14.79
C LEU A 308 28.89 -15.90 14.35
N MET A 309 29.61 -14.95 14.95
CA MET A 309 31.03 -14.71 14.65
C MET A 309 31.96 -15.85 15.05
N ARG A 310 31.59 -16.63 16.08
CA ARG A 310 32.34 -17.82 16.54
C ARG A 310 31.99 -19.09 15.77
N GLY A 311 31.00 -19.03 14.89
CA GLY A 311 30.49 -20.22 14.23
C GLY A 311 29.69 -21.15 15.15
N GLU A 312 29.11 -20.61 16.23
CA GLU A 312 28.27 -21.38 17.14
C GLU A 312 26.89 -21.63 16.53
N PRO A 313 26.21 -22.75 16.86
CA PRO A 313 24.91 -23.07 16.29
C PRO A 313 23.84 -22.05 16.69
N VAL A 314 23.36 -21.29 15.72
CA VAL A 314 22.21 -20.37 15.86
C VAL A 314 21.04 -20.92 15.05
N LYS A 315 19.88 -21.07 15.68
CA LYS A 315 18.65 -21.53 15.02
C LYS A 315 17.55 -20.48 15.10
N ILE A 316 16.82 -20.32 14.00
CA ILE A 316 15.58 -19.56 13.94
C ILE A 316 14.46 -20.55 13.60
N GLY A 317 13.73 -21.02 14.60
CA GLY A 317 12.79 -22.12 14.44
C GLY A 317 13.52 -23.37 13.92
N PRO A 318 13.07 -23.96 12.79
CA PRO A 318 13.72 -25.13 12.19
C PRO A 318 15.00 -24.79 11.38
N LEU A 319 15.23 -23.53 11.07
CA LEU A 319 16.34 -23.08 10.24
C LEU A 319 17.61 -22.94 11.08
N VAL A 320 18.69 -23.62 10.69
CA VAL A 320 20.03 -23.40 11.21
C VAL A 320 20.70 -22.34 10.35
N LEU A 321 21.14 -21.22 10.96
CA LEU A 321 21.83 -20.18 10.21
C LEU A 321 23.22 -20.68 9.78
N PRO A 322 23.60 -20.46 8.50
CA PRO A 322 24.96 -20.71 8.07
C PRO A 322 25.87 -19.69 8.75
N TYR A 323 26.91 -20.16 9.40
CA TYR A 323 27.89 -19.33 10.13
C TYR A 323 29.23 -19.20 9.39
N GLU A 324 29.43 -19.92 8.30
CA GLU A 324 30.62 -19.80 7.48
C GLU A 324 30.68 -18.38 6.88
N ASP A 325 31.74 -17.66 7.21
CA ASP A 325 32.01 -16.27 6.77
C ASP A 325 31.09 -15.15 7.32
N PHE A 326 30.40 -15.37 8.45
CA PHE A 326 29.66 -14.28 9.06
C PHE A 326 30.61 -13.15 9.51
N LYS A 327 30.40 -11.95 8.95
CA LYS A 327 31.15 -10.73 9.30
C LYS A 327 30.20 -9.58 9.54
N LEU A 328 30.41 -8.86 10.62
CA LEU A 328 29.69 -7.63 10.90
C LEU A 328 30.55 -6.42 10.49
N THR A 329 30.06 -5.62 9.56
CA THR A 329 30.80 -4.45 9.07
C THR A 329 31.06 -3.43 10.19
N GLY A 330 32.30 -3.02 10.33
CA GLY A 330 32.71 -2.02 11.33
C GLY A 330 32.92 -2.53 12.74
N HIS A 331 32.83 -3.85 12.99
CA HIS A 331 33.03 -4.46 14.29
C HIS A 331 33.89 -5.72 14.22
N THR A 332 34.80 -5.86 15.15
CA THR A 332 35.60 -7.10 15.31
C THR A 332 34.96 -8.02 16.33
N GLN A 333 35.22 -9.32 16.21
CA GLN A 333 34.76 -10.32 17.17
C GLN A 333 35.25 -9.98 18.58
N GLN A 334 36.52 -9.60 18.71
CA GLN A 334 37.13 -9.26 19.99
C GLN A 334 36.46 -8.05 20.68
N GLU A 335 36.14 -7.00 19.95
CA GLU A 335 35.42 -5.84 20.48
C GLU A 335 34.02 -6.21 20.98
N MET A 336 33.27 -7.02 20.23
CA MET A 336 31.94 -7.46 20.60
C MET A 336 31.99 -8.35 21.88
N GLU A 337 32.97 -9.24 21.98
CA GLU A 337 33.15 -10.11 23.15
C GLU A 337 33.54 -9.30 24.40
N GLN A 338 34.45 -8.35 24.28
CA GLN A 338 34.81 -7.45 25.38
C GLN A 338 33.57 -6.65 25.85
N LYS A 339 32.82 -6.10 24.92
CA LYS A 339 31.57 -5.36 25.24
C LYS A 339 30.58 -6.24 25.94
N LEU A 340 30.35 -7.47 25.45
CA LEU A 340 29.45 -8.45 26.05
C LEU A 340 29.86 -8.78 27.50
N SER A 341 31.12 -9.10 27.71
CA SER A 341 31.68 -9.42 29.06
C SER A 341 31.49 -8.24 30.03
N TRP A 342 31.74 -7.02 29.57
CA TRP A 342 31.56 -5.81 30.38
C TRP A 342 30.08 -5.59 30.74
N LEU A 343 29.16 -5.67 29.80
CA LEU A 343 27.72 -5.52 30.07
C LEU A 343 27.15 -6.62 30.97
N GLN A 344 27.62 -7.87 30.84
CA GLN A 344 27.24 -8.95 31.73
C GLN A 344 27.75 -8.73 33.16
N THR A 345 28.90 -8.09 33.31
CA THR A 345 29.42 -7.71 34.61
C THR A 345 28.58 -6.64 35.26
N ILE A 346 28.19 -5.60 34.50
CA ILE A 346 27.27 -4.58 34.97
C ILE A 346 25.93 -5.20 35.39
N ALA A 347 25.34 -6.07 34.56
CA ALA A 347 24.09 -6.73 34.90
C ALA A 347 24.14 -7.47 36.23
N ARG A 348 25.20 -8.27 36.45
CA ARG A 348 25.42 -8.98 37.74
C ARG A 348 25.56 -8.06 38.93
N VAL A 349 26.22 -6.89 38.77
CA VAL A 349 26.35 -5.90 39.86
C VAL A 349 24.98 -5.29 40.18
N LEU A 350 24.22 -4.93 39.17
CA LEU A 350 22.90 -4.31 39.33
C LEU A 350 21.86 -5.27 39.93
N GLU A 351 21.91 -6.55 39.54
CA GLU A 351 21.11 -7.61 40.17
C GLU A 351 21.39 -7.75 41.66
N ARG A 352 22.68 -7.71 42.07
CA ARG A 352 23.08 -7.73 43.49
C ARG A 352 22.60 -6.50 44.26
N LEU A 353 22.49 -5.37 43.59
CA LEU A 353 21.98 -4.12 44.16
C LEU A 353 20.47 -4.01 44.15
N HIS A 354 19.75 -5.07 43.72
CA HIS A 354 18.28 -5.13 43.59
C HIS A 354 17.66 -4.01 42.75
N VAL A 355 18.40 -3.49 41.77
CA VAL A 355 17.88 -2.49 40.84
C VAL A 355 16.89 -3.16 39.90
N LYS A 356 15.60 -2.89 40.10
CA LYS A 356 14.49 -3.39 39.25
C LYS A 356 14.31 -2.45 38.05
N LYS A 357 14.52 -2.88 36.88
CA LYS A 357 14.45 -2.24 35.55
C LYS A 357 15.75 -1.62 35.08
N ILE A 358 16.36 -2.34 34.19
CA ILE A 358 17.46 -1.80 33.39
C ILE A 358 17.24 -2.21 31.94
#